data_943b4f66d6ee277c20068ff8de4488c0
#
_entry.id   943b4f66d6ee277c20068ff8de4488c0
#
_cell.length_a   1.000
_cell.length_b   1.000
_cell.length_c   1.000
_cell.angle_alpha   90.00
_cell.angle_beta   90.00
_cell.angle_gamma   90.00
#
_symmetry.space_group_name_H-M   'P 1'
#
loop_
_entity.id
_entity.type
_entity.pdbx_description
1 polymer ?
#
loop_
_entity_poly.entity_id
_entity_poly.type
_entity_poly.pdbx_seq_one_letter_code
_entity_poly.pdbx_strand_id
1 'polypeptide(L)'
;SLVPLKFSDEVRTIINVIKGLSPEKVGGDLLGTIFHDLIPFEVRKKVAAFYTNVLAAELLASLSIDKHDAKVADLAVGSGGLLVSAYRRKKSLLNEPFTQDVHKRFVEKDLLGVDVMPFAANIAACHLALQSPEYFTNRVKIAVWDSTDLKPGKIIPSVAELKMALTGQSFLDSFTTPK
;
A
#
# COMPACT_ATOMS: atom_id res chain seq x y z
N SER A 1 28.20 6.78 5.62
CA SER A 1 27.63 6.37 4.31
C SER A 1 27.14 4.95 4.43
N LEU A 2 25.83 4.71 4.17
CA LEU A 2 25.19 3.39 4.22
C LEU A 2 25.61 2.48 3.05
N VAL A 3 26.25 3.05 2.02
CA VAL A 3 26.70 2.34 0.83
C VAL A 3 28.21 2.40 0.76
N PRO A 4 28.91 1.26 0.58
CA PRO A 4 30.34 1.26 0.37
C PRO A 4 30.72 2.13 -0.85
N LEU A 5 31.81 2.89 -0.76
CA LEU A 5 32.26 3.81 -1.81
C LEU A 5 32.44 3.12 -3.18
N LYS A 6 32.76 1.82 -3.19
CA LYS A 6 32.93 1.03 -4.42
C LYS A 6 31.65 0.83 -5.24
N PHE A 7 30.47 1.08 -4.65
CA PHE A 7 29.17 0.98 -5.33
C PHE A 7 28.53 2.34 -5.60
N SER A 8 29.28 3.43 -5.44
CA SER A 8 28.74 4.79 -5.56
C SER A 8 28.22 5.09 -6.97
N ASP A 9 28.86 4.56 -8.00
CA ASP A 9 28.50 4.82 -9.39
C ASP A 9 27.26 4.00 -9.82
N GLU A 10 27.15 2.77 -9.37
CA GLU A 10 25.96 1.93 -9.56
C GLU A 10 24.74 2.54 -8.87
N VAL A 11 24.91 2.98 -7.62
CA VAL A 11 23.84 3.67 -6.89
C VAL A 11 23.44 4.98 -7.57
N ARG A 12 24.42 5.76 -8.07
CA ARG A 12 24.13 7.00 -8.81
C ARG A 12 23.39 6.72 -10.11
N THR A 13 23.75 5.64 -10.81
CA THR A 13 23.07 5.18 -12.02
C THR A 13 21.61 4.81 -11.71
N ILE A 14 21.37 4.03 -10.65
CA ILE A 14 20.01 3.66 -10.21
C ILE A 14 19.21 4.91 -9.86
N ILE A 15 19.79 5.86 -9.11
CA ILE A 15 19.12 7.12 -8.76
C ILE A 15 18.75 7.90 -10.02
N ASN A 16 19.61 7.97 -11.02
CA ASN A 16 19.35 8.69 -12.26
C ASN A 16 18.24 8.02 -13.07
N VAL A 17 18.20 6.68 -13.11
CA VAL A 17 17.08 5.94 -13.72
C VAL A 17 15.77 6.25 -12.99
N ILE A 18 15.76 6.18 -11.65
CA ILE A 18 14.57 6.48 -10.84
C ILE A 18 14.10 7.92 -11.06
N LYS A 19 15.03 8.89 -11.11
CA LYS A 19 14.69 10.31 -11.40
C LYS A 19 14.14 10.51 -12.81
N GLY A 20 14.53 9.67 -13.77
CA GLY A 20 13.99 9.69 -15.13
C GLY A 20 12.60 9.05 -15.24
N LEU A 21 12.18 8.27 -14.24
CA LEU A 21 10.83 7.76 -14.17
C LEU A 21 9.89 8.90 -13.79
N SER A 22 8.80 9.02 -14.53
CA SER A 22 7.71 9.96 -14.18
C SER A 22 6.65 9.14 -13.41
N PRO A 23 6.66 9.13 -12.07
CA PRO A 23 5.75 8.29 -11.29
C PRO A 23 4.28 8.58 -11.60
N GLU A 24 3.98 9.84 -11.95
CA GLU A 24 2.65 10.29 -12.39
C GLU A 24 2.20 9.66 -13.72
N LYS A 25 3.13 9.17 -14.53
CA LYS A 25 2.86 8.48 -15.80
C LYS A 25 2.78 6.96 -15.64
N VAL A 26 3.24 6.44 -14.52
CA VAL A 26 3.10 5.02 -14.20
C VAL A 26 1.67 4.79 -13.73
N GLY A 27 0.78 4.62 -14.70
CA GLY A 27 -0.60 4.24 -14.43
C GLY A 27 -0.66 2.80 -13.92
N GLY A 28 -1.61 2.54 -13.03
CA GLY A 28 -1.88 1.20 -12.58
C GLY A 28 -1.14 0.77 -11.32
N ASP A 29 -1.14 -0.52 -11.07
CA ASP A 29 -0.53 -1.17 -9.91
C ASP A 29 0.91 -1.60 -10.23
N LEU A 30 1.85 -0.64 -10.26
CA LEU A 30 3.27 -0.94 -10.50
C LEU A 30 3.84 -1.87 -9.43
N LEU A 31 3.56 -1.59 -8.16
CA LEU A 31 4.08 -2.40 -7.05
C LEU A 31 3.49 -3.80 -7.07
N GLY A 32 2.21 -3.94 -7.38
CA GLY A 32 1.57 -5.24 -7.55
C GLY A 32 2.13 -6.02 -8.73
N THR A 33 2.41 -5.37 -9.84
CA THR A 33 3.03 -5.99 -11.02
C THR A 33 4.44 -6.49 -10.68
N ILE A 34 5.29 -5.65 -10.08
CA ILE A 34 6.64 -6.04 -9.65
C ILE A 34 6.56 -7.20 -8.64
N PHE A 35 5.67 -7.10 -7.66
CA PHE A 35 5.45 -8.17 -6.68
C PHE A 35 5.07 -9.49 -7.36
N HIS A 36 4.15 -9.42 -8.31
CA HIS A 36 3.69 -10.57 -9.06
C HIS A 36 4.81 -11.22 -9.89
N ASP A 37 5.67 -10.42 -10.50
CA ASP A 37 6.77 -10.91 -11.33
C ASP A 37 7.91 -11.50 -10.50
N LEU A 38 8.11 -11.01 -9.27
CA LEU A 38 9.14 -11.52 -8.35
C LEU A 38 8.79 -12.88 -7.75
N ILE A 39 7.51 -13.26 -7.70
CA ILE A 39 7.09 -14.55 -7.12
C ILE A 39 6.92 -15.59 -8.25
N PRO A 40 7.68 -16.70 -8.24
CA PRO A 40 7.51 -17.77 -9.22
C PRO A 40 6.08 -18.30 -9.25
N PHE A 41 5.59 -18.64 -10.44
CA PHE A 41 4.22 -19.11 -10.65
C PHE A 41 3.83 -20.27 -9.73
N GLU A 42 4.73 -21.24 -9.53
CA GLU A 42 4.49 -22.39 -8.66
C GLU A 42 4.27 -22.00 -7.19
N VAL A 43 4.96 -20.96 -6.73
CA VAL A 43 4.77 -20.43 -5.37
C VAL A 43 3.44 -19.68 -5.29
N ARG A 44 3.12 -18.84 -6.29
CA ARG A 44 1.84 -18.11 -6.36
C ARG A 44 0.64 -19.06 -6.34
N LYS A 45 0.72 -20.15 -7.07
CA LYS A 45 -0.31 -21.18 -7.09
C LYS A 45 -0.54 -21.81 -5.71
N LYS A 46 0.54 -22.09 -4.97
CA LYS A 46 0.46 -22.68 -3.62
C LYS A 46 -0.18 -21.75 -2.60
N VAL A 47 0.09 -20.46 -2.69
CA VAL A 47 -0.42 -19.44 -1.74
C VAL A 47 -1.65 -18.71 -2.28
N ALA A 48 -2.20 -19.14 -3.42
CA ALA A 48 -3.34 -18.52 -4.11
C ALA A 48 -3.16 -17.01 -4.37
N ALA A 49 -1.91 -16.55 -4.54
CA ALA A 49 -1.58 -15.15 -4.79
C ALA A 49 -1.78 -14.84 -6.28
N PHE A 50 -2.97 -14.40 -6.65
CA PHE A 50 -3.30 -13.98 -8.00
C PHE A 50 -3.46 -12.47 -8.06
N TYR A 51 -2.98 -11.90 -9.16
CA TYR A 51 -3.09 -10.48 -9.44
C TYR A 51 -4.50 -10.15 -9.96
N THR A 52 -5.11 -9.12 -9.40
CA THR A 52 -6.37 -8.58 -9.93
C THR A 52 -6.05 -7.57 -11.03
N ASN A 53 -6.62 -7.77 -12.21
CA ASN A 53 -6.46 -6.83 -13.32
C ASN A 53 -6.91 -5.42 -12.91
N VAL A 54 -6.11 -4.39 -13.21
CA VAL A 54 -6.35 -3.00 -12.81
C VAL A 54 -7.70 -2.51 -13.31
N LEU A 55 -8.04 -2.77 -14.58
CA LEU A 55 -9.32 -2.33 -15.15
C LEU A 55 -10.51 -3.00 -14.47
N ALA A 56 -10.38 -4.28 -14.09
CA ALA A 56 -11.41 -4.98 -13.33
C ALA A 56 -11.57 -4.40 -11.92
N ALA A 57 -10.47 -4.06 -11.25
CA ALA A 57 -10.49 -3.41 -9.95
C ALA A 57 -11.11 -2.01 -10.00
N GLU A 58 -10.79 -1.21 -11.02
CA GLU A 58 -11.37 0.12 -11.24
C GLU A 58 -12.87 0.03 -11.57
N LEU A 59 -13.28 -0.92 -12.40
CA LEU A 59 -14.69 -1.17 -12.70
C LEU A 59 -15.45 -1.55 -11.43
N LEU A 60 -14.93 -2.49 -10.64
CA LEU A 60 -15.55 -2.90 -9.38
C LEU A 60 -15.69 -1.71 -8.42
N ALA A 61 -14.63 -0.91 -8.25
CA ALA A 61 -14.67 0.28 -7.41
C ALA A 61 -15.72 1.30 -7.91
N SER A 62 -15.83 1.48 -9.23
CA SER A 62 -16.80 2.40 -9.84
C SER A 62 -18.27 1.96 -9.63
N LEU A 63 -18.51 0.65 -9.66
CA LEU A 63 -19.84 0.08 -9.46
C LEU A 63 -20.24 0.00 -7.97
N SER A 64 -19.26 -0.13 -7.06
CA SER A 64 -19.52 -0.40 -5.65
C SER A 64 -19.45 0.84 -4.76
N ILE A 65 -18.75 1.88 -5.20
CA ILE A 65 -18.49 3.09 -4.37
C ILE A 65 -19.18 4.28 -5.01
N ASP A 66 -20.20 4.79 -4.34
CA ASP A 66 -21.01 5.94 -4.75
C ASP A 66 -20.71 7.21 -3.94
N LYS A 67 -19.98 7.09 -2.79
CA LYS A 67 -19.68 8.19 -1.88
C LYS A 67 -18.20 8.23 -1.49
N HIS A 68 -17.65 9.43 -1.37
CA HIS A 68 -16.25 9.62 -0.97
C HIS A 68 -15.94 9.21 0.49
N ASP A 69 -16.95 9.10 1.35
CA ASP A 69 -16.83 8.68 2.76
C ASP A 69 -17.11 7.19 2.99
N ALA A 70 -17.38 6.42 1.91
CA ALA A 70 -17.62 4.98 1.99
C ALA A 70 -16.47 4.26 2.71
N LYS A 71 -16.84 3.30 3.56
CA LYS A 71 -15.90 2.38 4.21
C LYS A 71 -15.71 1.16 3.33
N VAL A 72 -14.46 0.81 3.05
CA VAL A 72 -14.12 -0.33 2.19
C VAL A 72 -13.16 -1.25 2.94
N ALA A 73 -13.45 -2.54 2.90
CA ALA A 73 -12.58 -3.57 3.45
C ALA A 73 -12.24 -4.60 2.39
N ASP A 74 -10.96 -4.95 2.30
CA ASP A 74 -10.45 -6.06 1.50
C ASP A 74 -9.80 -7.07 2.45
N LEU A 75 -10.42 -8.24 2.56
CA LEU A 75 -10.04 -9.28 3.53
C LEU A 75 -9.02 -10.29 2.97
N ALA A 76 -8.54 -10.06 1.76
CA ALA A 76 -7.45 -10.79 1.11
C ALA A 76 -6.68 -9.82 0.22
N VAL A 77 -6.11 -8.77 0.86
CA VAL A 77 -5.71 -7.53 0.20
C VAL A 77 -4.59 -7.70 -0.84
N GLY A 78 -3.79 -8.77 -0.75
CA GLY A 78 -2.67 -9.00 -1.67
C GLY A 78 -1.74 -7.79 -1.72
N SER A 79 -1.45 -7.31 -2.92
CA SER A 79 -0.66 -6.08 -3.17
C SER A 79 -1.45 -4.78 -2.96
N GLY A 80 -2.74 -4.84 -2.66
CA GLY A 80 -3.59 -3.67 -2.42
C GLY A 80 -4.28 -3.10 -3.66
N GLY A 81 -4.26 -3.77 -4.80
CA GLY A 81 -4.80 -3.25 -6.06
C GLY A 81 -6.27 -2.84 -5.99
N LEU A 82 -7.13 -3.62 -5.32
CA LEU A 82 -8.54 -3.26 -5.11
C LEU A 82 -8.69 -2.02 -4.22
N LEU A 83 -7.93 -1.92 -3.13
CA LEU A 83 -7.97 -0.75 -2.24
C LEU A 83 -7.41 0.51 -2.91
N VAL A 84 -6.42 0.39 -3.78
CA VAL A 84 -5.92 1.51 -4.59
C VAL A 84 -6.99 2.01 -5.56
N SER A 85 -7.71 1.10 -6.21
CA SER A 85 -8.83 1.46 -7.09
C SER A 85 -9.96 2.12 -6.29
N ALA A 86 -10.25 1.61 -5.09
CA ALA A 86 -11.20 2.22 -4.17
C ALA A 86 -10.76 3.64 -3.74
N TYR A 87 -9.47 3.83 -3.42
CA TYR A 87 -8.90 5.14 -3.09
C TYR A 87 -9.09 6.14 -4.24
N ARG A 88 -8.74 5.74 -5.46
CA ARG A 88 -8.89 6.59 -6.66
C ARG A 88 -10.35 6.94 -6.91
N ARG A 89 -11.25 5.97 -6.77
CA ARG A 89 -12.69 6.19 -6.91
C ARG A 89 -13.21 7.17 -5.87
N LYS A 90 -12.86 7.01 -4.59
CA LYS A 90 -13.21 7.95 -3.51
C LYS A 90 -12.68 9.35 -3.80
N LYS A 91 -11.43 9.47 -4.29
CA LYS A 91 -10.84 10.75 -4.68
C LYS A 91 -11.61 11.42 -5.82
N SER A 92 -12.07 10.66 -6.82
CA SER A 92 -12.87 11.18 -7.95
C SER A 92 -14.27 11.65 -7.55
N LEU A 93 -14.78 11.21 -6.40
CA LEU A 93 -16.10 11.59 -5.87
C LEU A 93 -16.05 12.79 -4.92
N LEU A 94 -14.86 13.38 -4.69
CA LEU A 94 -14.73 14.55 -3.85
C LEU A 94 -15.33 15.78 -4.56
N ASN A 95 -16.12 16.53 -3.81
CA ASN A 95 -16.61 17.86 -4.19
C ASN A 95 -15.78 18.99 -3.53
N GLU A 96 -14.74 18.63 -2.79
CA GLU A 96 -13.85 19.52 -2.06
C GLU A 96 -12.39 19.29 -2.49
N PRO A 97 -11.47 20.25 -2.24
CA PRO A 97 -10.05 20.06 -2.55
C PRO A 97 -9.47 18.84 -1.83
N PHE A 98 -8.64 18.10 -2.55
CA PHE A 98 -7.91 16.98 -1.96
C PHE A 98 -6.78 17.49 -1.07
N THR A 99 -6.82 17.17 0.23
CA THR A 99 -5.88 17.64 1.25
C THR A 99 -5.23 16.48 1.99
N GLN A 100 -4.23 16.80 2.83
CA GLN A 100 -3.59 15.81 3.72
C GLN A 100 -4.61 15.12 4.64
N ASP A 101 -5.58 15.86 5.17
CA ASP A 101 -6.59 15.30 6.06
C ASP A 101 -7.53 14.33 5.32
N VAL A 102 -7.87 14.63 4.08
CA VAL A 102 -8.64 13.72 3.22
C VAL A 102 -7.83 12.46 2.92
N HIS A 103 -6.55 12.60 2.56
CA HIS A 103 -5.67 11.44 2.36
C HIS A 103 -5.61 10.56 3.61
N LYS A 104 -5.30 11.15 4.77
CA LYS A 104 -5.25 10.43 6.04
C LYS A 104 -6.58 9.75 6.39
N ARG A 105 -7.70 10.45 6.20
CA ARG A 105 -9.03 9.86 6.39
C ARG A 105 -9.20 8.60 5.56
N PHE A 106 -8.83 8.64 4.27
CA PHE A 106 -8.96 7.49 3.38
C PHE A 106 -8.13 6.30 3.86
N VAL A 107 -6.84 6.49 4.10
CA VAL A 107 -5.93 5.37 4.38
C VAL A 107 -5.86 4.95 5.85
N GLU A 108 -6.21 5.85 6.78
CA GLU A 108 -6.18 5.56 8.23
C GLU A 108 -7.54 5.16 8.81
N LYS A 109 -8.66 5.43 8.11
CA LYS A 109 -10.01 5.21 8.65
C LYS A 109 -10.97 4.49 7.70
N ASP A 110 -10.90 4.77 6.40
CA ASP A 110 -11.92 4.36 5.45
C ASP A 110 -11.57 3.09 4.68
N LEU A 111 -10.28 2.88 4.42
CA LEU A 111 -9.79 1.71 3.68
C LEU A 111 -9.09 0.76 4.65
N LEU A 112 -9.56 -0.48 4.71
CA LEU A 112 -9.01 -1.52 5.56
C LEU A 112 -8.61 -2.71 4.70
N GLY A 113 -7.40 -3.23 4.92
CA GLY A 113 -6.92 -4.44 4.27
C GLY A 113 -6.38 -5.45 5.27
N VAL A 114 -6.60 -6.72 4.96
CA VAL A 114 -6.06 -7.84 5.74
C VAL A 114 -5.47 -8.84 4.78
N ASP A 115 -4.30 -9.38 5.11
CA ASP A 115 -3.70 -10.50 4.39
C ASP A 115 -3.00 -11.43 5.35
N VAL A 116 -2.99 -12.72 5.05
CA VAL A 116 -2.28 -13.71 5.83
C VAL A 116 -0.76 -13.64 5.59
N MET A 117 -0.36 -13.12 4.43
CA MET A 117 1.05 -13.00 4.04
C MET A 117 1.64 -11.65 4.48
N PRO A 118 2.61 -11.61 5.41
CA PRO A 118 3.22 -10.37 5.87
C PRO A 118 3.80 -9.52 4.73
N PHE A 119 4.40 -10.17 3.73
CA PHE A 119 5.00 -9.48 2.59
C PHE A 119 3.93 -8.75 1.74
N ALA A 120 2.81 -9.42 1.43
CA ALA A 120 1.69 -8.82 0.69
C ALA A 120 1.10 -7.63 1.45
N ALA A 121 0.82 -7.79 2.74
CA ALA A 121 0.32 -6.71 3.59
C ALA A 121 1.25 -5.49 3.63
N ASN A 122 2.58 -5.70 3.70
CA ASN A 122 3.55 -4.59 3.63
C ASN A 122 3.53 -3.87 2.28
N ILE A 123 3.44 -4.61 1.16
CA ILE A 123 3.31 -4.02 -0.18
C ILE A 123 2.01 -3.21 -0.28
N ALA A 124 0.89 -3.75 0.19
CA ALA A 124 -0.39 -3.04 0.19
C ALA A 124 -0.34 -1.74 1.00
N ALA A 125 0.30 -1.76 2.17
CA ALA A 125 0.47 -0.57 2.98
C ALA A 125 1.31 0.50 2.27
N CYS A 126 2.44 0.12 1.67
CA CYS A 126 3.27 1.02 0.85
C CYS A 126 2.48 1.54 -0.36
N HIS A 127 1.74 0.68 -1.04
CA HIS A 127 0.99 1.04 -2.23
C HIS A 127 -0.10 2.09 -1.95
N LEU A 128 -0.82 1.95 -0.83
CA LEU A 128 -1.79 2.95 -0.39
C LEU A 128 -1.13 4.25 0.05
N ALA A 129 -0.04 4.20 0.80
CA ALA A 129 0.69 5.39 1.24
C ALA A 129 1.22 6.20 0.04
N LEU A 130 1.68 5.51 -1.00
CA LEU A 130 2.23 6.12 -2.22
C LEU A 130 1.16 6.69 -3.18
N GLN A 131 -0.14 6.56 -2.89
CA GLN A 131 -1.17 7.22 -3.70
C GLN A 131 -1.13 8.75 -3.59
N SER A 132 -0.50 9.29 -2.53
CA SER A 132 -0.23 10.72 -2.36
C SER A 132 1.02 10.86 -1.49
N PRO A 133 2.22 10.69 -2.07
CA PRO A 133 3.48 10.66 -1.34
C PRO A 133 3.82 12.01 -0.69
N GLU A 134 3.21 13.10 -1.16
CA GLU A 134 3.30 14.43 -0.56
C GLU A 134 2.59 14.53 0.81
N TYR A 135 1.68 13.61 1.10
CA TYR A 135 0.91 13.56 2.36
C TYR A 135 1.28 12.32 3.16
N PHE A 136 2.37 12.43 3.89
CA PHE A 136 2.87 11.28 4.63
C PHE A 136 1.91 10.79 5.72
N THR A 137 1.78 9.46 5.82
CA THR A 137 1.15 8.75 6.94
C THR A 137 1.84 7.42 7.20
N ASN A 138 1.95 7.05 8.48
CA ASN A 138 2.42 5.75 8.93
C ASN A 138 1.30 4.90 9.59
N ARG A 139 0.04 5.31 9.45
CA ARG A 139 -1.12 4.67 10.12
C ARG A 139 -2.09 4.02 9.13
N VAL A 140 -1.56 3.52 8.01
CA VAL A 140 -2.39 2.80 7.02
C VAL A 140 -3.02 1.58 7.69
N LYS A 141 -4.33 1.37 7.48
CA LYS A 141 -5.11 0.30 8.09
C LYS A 141 -4.96 -1.04 7.32
N ILE A 142 -3.73 -1.50 7.24
CA ILE A 142 -3.41 -2.83 6.71
C ILE A 142 -2.87 -3.70 7.84
N ALA A 143 -3.38 -4.91 7.96
CA ALA A 143 -3.00 -5.86 9.00
C ALA A 143 -2.59 -7.21 8.43
N VAL A 144 -1.70 -7.91 9.16
CA VAL A 144 -1.38 -9.32 8.90
C VAL A 144 -2.24 -10.17 9.79
N TRP A 145 -3.18 -10.88 9.21
CA TRP A 145 -4.09 -11.75 9.93
C TRP A 145 -4.77 -12.76 9.00
N ASP A 146 -5.18 -13.89 9.55
CA ASP A 146 -6.10 -14.79 8.86
C ASP A 146 -7.53 -14.23 8.94
N SER A 147 -8.04 -13.78 7.79
CA SER A 147 -9.36 -13.16 7.73
C SER A 147 -10.51 -14.12 8.07
N THR A 148 -10.29 -15.44 8.00
CA THR A 148 -11.28 -16.44 8.39
C THR A 148 -11.45 -16.53 9.91
N ASP A 149 -10.50 -16.04 10.69
CA ASP A 149 -10.53 -15.97 12.16
C ASP A 149 -10.94 -14.59 12.70
N LEU A 150 -11.48 -13.72 11.84
CA LEU A 150 -12.01 -12.43 12.26
C LEU A 150 -13.30 -12.61 13.05
N LYS A 151 -13.35 -11.98 14.24
CA LYS A 151 -14.52 -11.98 15.12
C LYS A 151 -14.89 -10.56 15.51
N PRO A 152 -16.19 -10.25 15.68
CA PRO A 152 -16.60 -8.94 16.19
C PRO A 152 -15.92 -8.60 17.51
N GLY A 153 -15.40 -7.38 17.62
CA GLY A 153 -14.69 -6.90 18.83
C GLY A 153 -13.22 -7.30 18.92
N LYS A 154 -12.70 -8.13 18.01
CA LYS A 154 -11.26 -8.44 17.96
C LYS A 154 -10.48 -7.25 17.46
N ILE A 155 -9.50 -6.80 18.23
CA ILE A 155 -8.56 -5.74 17.84
C ILE A 155 -7.36 -6.40 17.19
N ILE A 156 -7.04 -6.01 15.96
CA ILE A 156 -5.88 -6.47 15.21
C ILE A 156 -5.00 -5.26 14.93
N PRO A 157 -3.72 -5.28 15.38
CA PRO A 157 -2.82 -4.19 15.11
C PRO A 157 -2.50 -4.11 13.61
N SER A 158 -2.42 -2.91 13.07
CA SER A 158 -1.93 -2.69 11.71
C SER A 158 -0.44 -3.03 11.60
N VAL A 159 0.04 -3.23 10.37
CA VAL A 159 1.47 -3.47 10.08
C VAL A 159 2.34 -2.36 10.67
N ALA A 160 1.88 -1.10 10.61
CA ALA A 160 2.59 0.04 11.17
C ALA A 160 2.64 0.00 12.70
N GLU A 161 1.53 -0.35 13.36
CA GLU A 161 1.46 -0.47 14.82
C GLU A 161 2.32 -1.63 15.34
N LEU A 162 2.33 -2.77 14.65
CA LEU A 162 3.21 -3.90 14.97
C LEU A 162 4.68 -3.51 14.87
N LYS A 163 5.07 -2.79 13.83
CA LYS A 163 6.43 -2.32 13.66
C LYS A 163 6.84 -1.37 14.78
N MET A 164 5.99 -0.41 15.15
CA MET A 164 6.24 0.50 16.26
C MET A 164 6.40 -0.25 17.60
N ALA A 165 5.55 -1.26 17.85
CA ALA A 165 5.63 -2.06 19.08
C ALA A 165 6.93 -2.87 19.16
N LEU A 166 7.45 -3.37 18.03
CA LEU A 166 8.66 -4.19 17.98
C LEU A 166 9.96 -3.37 18.00
N THR A 167 9.97 -2.17 17.40
CA THR A 167 11.18 -1.38 17.20
C THR A 167 11.23 -0.14 18.10
N GLY A 168 10.13 0.27 18.70
CA GLY A 168 10.00 1.54 19.43
C GLY A 168 10.14 2.78 18.53
N GLN A 169 10.27 2.60 17.22
CA GLN A 169 10.49 3.66 16.25
C GLN A 169 9.43 3.64 15.16
N SER A 170 8.95 4.81 14.75
CA SER A 170 8.18 4.91 13.52
C SER A 170 9.07 4.62 12.31
N PHE A 171 8.48 4.18 11.22
CA PHE A 171 9.22 3.90 9.96
C PHE A 171 10.03 5.10 9.48
N LEU A 172 9.57 6.32 9.74
CA LEU A 172 10.26 7.56 9.37
C LEU A 172 11.42 7.92 10.28
N ASP A 173 11.33 7.63 11.58
CA ASP A 173 12.40 7.97 12.51
C ASP A 173 13.70 7.24 12.11
N SER A 174 13.56 6.09 11.44
CA SER A 174 14.71 5.36 10.88
C SER A 174 15.40 6.06 9.69
N PHE A 175 14.72 7.01 9.03
CA PHE A 175 15.27 7.79 7.91
C PHE A 175 15.67 9.20 8.29
N THR A 176 15.15 9.74 9.39
CA THR A 176 15.34 11.15 9.78
C THR A 176 16.37 11.36 10.90
N THR A 177 16.77 10.33 11.62
CA THR A 177 17.84 10.43 12.64
C THR A 177 19.20 10.22 11.99
N PRO A 178 20.04 11.28 11.82
CA PRO A 178 21.44 11.07 11.52
C PRO A 178 22.09 10.39 12.72
N LYS A 179 22.80 9.30 12.47
CA LYS A 179 23.76 8.77 13.44
C LYS A 179 25.02 9.59 13.41
#